data_d5f1165ea53d024040168a63c72a7609
#
_entry.id   d5f1165ea53d024040168a63c72a7609
#
_cell.length_a   1.000
_cell.length_b   1.000
_cell.length_c   1.000
_cell.angle_alpha   90.00
_cell.angle_beta   90.00
_cell.angle_gamma   90.00
#
_symmetry.space_group_name_H-M   'P 1'
#
loop_
_entity.id
_entity.type
_entity.pdbx_description
1 polymer ?
#
loop_
_entity_poly.entity_id
_entity_poly.type
_entity_poly.pdbx_seq_one_letter_code
_entity_poly.pdbx_strand_id
1 'polypeptide(L)'
;MLTFLAHLTASWSSMYSNSAPLRTAIEFAHVGGLIAGGGTAIAADRMTIRAARHSPVARQLQIHHIENTHIVVLAGFAFVVASGLLLFLADVQTYLHSKVFWVKMACVVALSLNGAWLVIAGRRAEVGSVAGWRELKRAAVASLALWFATTLLGVALPNV
;
A
#
# COMPACT_ATOMS: atom_id res chain seq x y z
N MET A 1 22.21 -8.82 18.49
CA MET A 1 21.70 -8.19 17.25
C MET A 1 20.65 -7.13 17.56
N LEU A 2 19.61 -7.40 18.36
CA LEU A 2 18.56 -6.43 18.72
C LEU A 2 19.09 -5.20 19.48
N THR A 3 19.99 -5.42 20.44
CA THR A 3 20.64 -4.34 21.19
C THR A 3 21.49 -3.43 20.30
N PHE A 4 22.15 -4.00 19.29
CA PHE A 4 22.93 -3.24 18.30
C PHE A 4 22.02 -2.35 17.43
N LEU A 5 20.92 -2.89 16.94
CA LEU A 5 19.93 -2.10 16.17
C LEU A 5 19.31 -0.98 17.03
N ALA A 6 18.97 -1.27 18.29
CA ALA A 6 18.46 -0.26 19.20
C ALA A 6 19.48 0.87 19.47
N HIS A 7 20.76 0.55 19.56
CA HIS A 7 21.83 1.55 19.66
C HIS A 7 21.96 2.42 18.40
N LEU A 8 21.87 1.82 17.22
CA LEU A 8 21.94 2.55 15.93
C LEU A 8 20.75 3.51 15.75
N THR A 9 19.58 3.15 16.28
CA THR A 9 18.35 3.96 16.15
C THR A 9 18.07 4.85 17.35
N ALA A 10 18.89 4.79 18.41
CA ALA A 10 18.67 5.52 19.67
C ALA A 10 18.52 7.03 19.48
N SER A 11 19.37 7.64 18.65
CA SER A 11 19.29 9.10 18.35
C SER A 11 18.01 9.44 17.64
N TRP A 12 17.58 8.62 16.66
CA TRP A 12 16.31 8.79 15.95
C TRP A 12 15.11 8.61 16.87
N SER A 13 15.09 7.53 17.64
CA SER A 13 14.02 7.23 18.62
C SER A 13 13.86 8.37 19.64
N SER A 14 14.98 8.90 20.17
CA SER A 14 14.97 10.04 21.07
C SER A 14 14.44 11.31 20.39
N MET A 15 14.88 11.63 19.17
CA MET A 15 14.39 12.79 18.43
C MET A 15 12.90 12.68 18.11
N TYR A 16 12.43 11.50 17.69
CA TYR A 16 11.03 11.24 17.41
C TYR A 16 10.17 11.36 18.68
N SER A 17 10.57 10.77 19.81
CA SER A 17 9.79 10.79 21.05
C SER A 17 9.73 12.18 21.69
N ASN A 18 10.77 13.01 21.55
CA ASN A 18 10.84 14.34 22.15
C ASN A 18 10.29 15.46 21.26
N SER A 19 9.94 15.19 20.01
CA SER A 19 9.45 16.21 19.08
C SER A 19 8.02 15.91 18.60
N ALA A 20 7.02 16.55 19.24
CA ALA A 20 5.63 16.44 18.81
C ALA A 20 5.39 16.85 17.36
N PRO A 21 5.98 17.94 16.82
CA PRO A 21 5.83 18.29 15.41
C PRO A 21 6.37 17.22 14.46
N LEU A 22 7.51 16.61 14.79
CA LEU A 22 8.11 15.56 13.96
C LEU A 22 7.22 14.29 13.93
N ARG A 23 6.73 13.86 15.09
CA ARG A 23 5.76 12.73 15.17
C ARG A 23 4.56 12.99 14.29
N THR A 24 3.92 14.14 14.50
CA THR A 24 2.71 14.52 13.75
C THR A 24 2.98 14.55 12.24
N ALA A 25 4.12 15.07 11.81
CA ALA A 25 4.47 15.12 10.39
C ALA A 25 4.64 13.73 9.78
N ILE A 26 5.31 12.81 10.49
CA ILE A 26 5.54 11.45 10.01
C ILE A 26 4.24 10.63 10.00
N GLU A 27 3.44 10.72 11.06
CA GLU A 27 2.14 10.07 11.15
C GLU A 27 1.18 10.61 10.08
N PHE A 28 1.16 11.93 9.88
CA PHE A 28 0.38 12.56 8.82
C PHE A 28 0.83 12.11 7.43
N ALA A 29 2.14 12.01 7.17
CA ALA A 29 2.66 11.51 5.90
C ALA A 29 2.23 10.06 5.67
N HIS A 30 2.23 9.23 6.72
CA HIS A 30 1.80 7.83 6.65
C HIS A 30 0.30 7.70 6.33
N VAL A 31 -0.54 8.40 7.09
CA VAL A 31 -1.99 8.39 6.89
C VAL A 31 -2.38 9.08 5.59
N GLY A 32 -1.76 10.22 5.28
CA GLY A 32 -1.99 10.96 4.04
C GLY A 32 -1.62 10.16 2.79
N GLY A 33 -0.48 9.44 2.83
CA GLY A 33 -0.08 8.52 1.78
C GLY A 33 -1.09 7.37 1.60
N LEU A 34 -1.63 6.85 2.70
CA LEU A 34 -2.66 5.80 2.70
C LEU A 34 -3.98 6.29 2.08
N ILE A 35 -4.39 7.51 2.43
CA ILE A 35 -5.60 8.13 1.87
C ILE A 35 -5.42 8.42 0.38
N ALA A 36 -4.32 9.08 0.01
CA ALA A 36 -4.08 9.45 -1.38
C ALA A 36 -3.82 8.22 -2.27
N GLY A 37 -2.85 7.39 -1.91
CA GLY A 37 -2.48 6.20 -2.70
C GLY A 37 -3.50 5.08 -2.59
N GLY A 38 -3.85 4.68 -1.37
CA GLY A 38 -4.81 3.60 -1.11
C GLY A 38 -6.22 3.94 -1.56
N GLY A 39 -6.70 5.15 -1.27
CA GLY A 39 -8.02 5.61 -1.71
C GLY A 39 -8.14 5.64 -3.24
N THR A 40 -7.11 6.15 -3.94
CA THR A 40 -7.06 6.14 -5.41
C THR A 40 -7.02 4.71 -5.96
N ALA A 41 -6.21 3.82 -5.37
CA ALA A 41 -6.15 2.41 -5.77
C ALA A 41 -7.51 1.71 -5.59
N ILE A 42 -8.15 1.88 -4.45
CA ILE A 42 -9.49 1.32 -4.17
C ILE A 42 -10.52 1.80 -5.19
N ALA A 43 -10.51 3.09 -5.54
CA ALA A 43 -11.42 3.64 -6.55
C ALA A 43 -11.15 3.02 -7.93
N ALA A 44 -9.88 2.97 -8.38
CA ALA A 44 -9.49 2.38 -9.65
C ALA A 44 -9.84 0.88 -9.74
N ASP A 45 -9.58 0.13 -8.66
CA ASP A 45 -9.88 -1.31 -8.59
C ASP A 45 -11.39 -1.58 -8.70
N ARG A 46 -12.23 -0.78 -8.00
CA ARG A 46 -13.69 -0.89 -8.11
C ARG A 46 -14.18 -0.60 -9.52
N MET A 47 -13.61 0.41 -10.19
CA MET A 47 -13.95 0.74 -11.58
C MET A 47 -13.52 -0.39 -12.52
N THR A 48 -12.33 -0.97 -12.32
CA THR A 48 -11.83 -2.13 -13.09
C THR A 48 -12.75 -3.34 -12.97
N ILE A 49 -13.18 -3.67 -11.75
CA ILE A 49 -14.10 -4.79 -11.50
C ILE A 49 -15.45 -4.56 -12.21
N ARG A 50 -15.94 -3.31 -12.23
CA ARG A 50 -17.16 -2.95 -12.94
C ARG A 50 -16.97 -3.03 -14.45
N ALA A 51 -15.92 -2.41 -14.99
CA ALA A 51 -15.64 -2.38 -16.42
C ALA A 51 -15.48 -3.78 -17.02
N ALA A 52 -14.92 -4.73 -16.25
CA ALA A 52 -14.78 -6.12 -16.67
C ALA A 52 -16.11 -6.81 -17.02
N ARG A 53 -17.24 -6.26 -16.55
CA ARG A 53 -18.62 -6.76 -16.80
C ARG A 53 -19.35 -6.00 -17.88
N HIS A 54 -18.75 -4.94 -18.44
CA HIS A 54 -19.38 -4.02 -19.39
C HIS A 54 -18.81 -4.15 -20.80
N SER A 55 -19.25 -3.25 -21.69
CA SER A 55 -18.88 -3.22 -23.09
C SER A 55 -17.38 -3.03 -23.36
N PRO A 56 -16.87 -3.36 -24.54
CA PRO A 56 -15.48 -3.11 -24.93
C PRO A 56 -15.05 -1.64 -24.77
N VAL A 57 -15.97 -0.69 -25.05
CA VAL A 57 -15.73 0.76 -24.89
C VAL A 57 -15.46 1.12 -23.43
N ALA A 58 -16.28 0.60 -22.49
CA ALA A 58 -16.09 0.85 -21.07
C ALA A 58 -14.75 0.26 -20.56
N ARG A 59 -14.32 -0.87 -21.12
CA ARG A 59 -13.01 -1.47 -20.80
C ARG A 59 -11.86 -0.60 -21.27
N GLN A 60 -11.93 -0.06 -22.48
CA GLN A 60 -10.88 0.79 -23.04
C GLN A 60 -10.72 2.10 -22.27
N LEU A 61 -11.83 2.75 -21.90
CA LEU A 61 -11.82 3.93 -21.04
C LEU A 61 -11.19 3.65 -19.68
N GLN A 62 -11.44 2.47 -19.12
CA GLN A 62 -10.87 2.09 -17.82
C GLN A 62 -9.36 1.90 -17.87
N ILE A 63 -8.80 1.31 -18.94
CA ILE A 63 -7.35 1.15 -19.10
C ILE A 63 -6.67 2.52 -19.10
N HIS A 64 -7.17 3.46 -19.87
CA HIS A 64 -6.64 4.84 -19.90
C HIS A 64 -6.74 5.53 -18.52
N HIS A 65 -7.80 5.27 -17.77
CA HIS A 65 -7.95 5.79 -16.41
C HIS A 65 -6.92 5.21 -15.44
N ILE A 66 -6.62 3.92 -15.52
CA ILE A 66 -5.59 3.26 -14.70
C ILE A 66 -4.22 3.90 -14.93
N GLU A 67 -3.84 4.17 -16.18
CA GLU A 67 -2.56 4.80 -16.49
C GLU A 67 -2.41 6.16 -15.81
N ASN A 68 -3.44 6.99 -15.86
CA ASN A 68 -3.43 8.32 -15.25
C ASN A 68 -3.41 8.31 -13.71
N THR A 69 -3.99 7.27 -13.09
CA THR A 69 -4.02 7.16 -11.61
C THR A 69 -2.80 6.47 -11.03
N HIS A 70 -2.04 5.75 -11.84
CA HIS A 70 -0.93 4.91 -11.38
C HIS A 70 0.16 5.70 -10.64
N ILE A 71 0.50 6.89 -11.12
CA ILE A 71 1.51 7.74 -10.48
C ILE A 71 1.10 8.16 -9.06
N VAL A 72 -0.19 8.47 -8.85
CA VAL A 72 -0.72 8.87 -7.54
C VAL A 72 -0.67 7.69 -6.57
N VAL A 73 -1.02 6.49 -7.04
CA VAL A 73 -0.96 5.26 -6.23
C VAL A 73 0.47 4.94 -5.84
N LEU A 74 1.42 5.02 -6.78
CA LEU A 74 2.84 4.77 -6.52
C LEU A 74 3.43 5.81 -5.56
N ALA A 75 3.15 7.09 -5.77
CA ALA A 75 3.62 8.15 -4.89
C ALA A 75 3.07 7.98 -3.47
N GLY A 76 1.77 7.74 -3.33
CA GLY A 76 1.15 7.49 -2.02
C GLY A 76 1.73 6.25 -1.34
N PHE A 77 1.94 5.16 -2.09
CA PHE A 77 2.58 3.95 -1.58
C PHE A 77 4.02 4.21 -1.12
N ALA A 78 4.80 4.97 -1.87
CA ALA A 78 6.15 5.36 -1.49
C ALA A 78 6.16 6.18 -0.18
N PHE A 79 5.23 7.11 -0.01
CA PHE A 79 5.05 7.86 1.24
C PHE A 79 4.71 6.94 2.42
N VAL A 80 3.81 5.98 2.22
CA VAL A 80 3.45 4.98 3.26
C VAL A 80 4.65 4.13 3.65
N VAL A 81 5.44 3.66 2.69
CA VAL A 81 6.62 2.83 2.96
C VAL A 81 7.71 3.65 3.67
N ALA A 82 8.02 4.84 3.16
CA ALA A 82 9.06 5.70 3.74
C ALA A 82 8.70 6.13 5.18
N SER A 83 7.50 6.62 5.39
CA SER A 83 7.03 7.01 6.73
C SER A 83 6.88 5.81 7.66
N GLY A 84 6.42 4.67 7.15
CA GLY A 84 6.34 3.42 7.90
C GLY A 84 7.71 2.92 8.36
N LEU A 85 8.75 3.09 7.55
CA LEU A 85 10.13 2.80 7.94
C LEU A 85 10.61 3.73 9.05
N LEU A 86 10.31 5.02 8.98
CA LEU A 86 10.65 5.99 10.02
C LEU A 86 9.95 5.66 11.36
N LEU A 87 8.67 5.25 11.31
CA LEU A 87 7.93 4.77 12.47
C LEU A 87 8.54 3.48 13.06
N PHE A 88 8.90 2.53 12.21
CA PHE A 88 9.58 1.30 12.63
C PHE A 88 10.92 1.59 13.34
N LEU A 89 11.74 2.50 12.76
CA LEU A 89 13.02 2.88 13.35
C LEU A 89 12.88 3.65 14.67
N ALA A 90 11.72 4.25 14.93
CA ALA A 90 11.44 4.93 16.19
C ALA A 90 11.26 3.96 17.38
N ASP A 91 10.74 2.74 17.13
CA ASP A 91 10.57 1.72 18.16
C ASP A 91 10.77 0.30 17.62
N VAL A 92 12.00 0.02 17.22
CA VAL A 92 12.39 -1.27 16.61
C VAL A 92 12.07 -2.47 17.52
N GLN A 93 12.23 -2.31 18.83
CA GLN A 93 12.04 -3.42 19.77
C GLN A 93 10.58 -3.87 19.84
N THR A 94 9.66 -2.93 20.01
CA THR A 94 8.23 -3.22 20.06
C THR A 94 7.75 -3.87 18.77
N TYR A 95 8.12 -3.29 17.63
CA TYR A 95 7.67 -3.81 16.33
C TYR A 95 8.21 -5.21 16.01
N LEU A 96 9.49 -5.48 16.27
CA LEU A 96 10.07 -6.80 15.99
C LEU A 96 9.47 -7.94 16.83
N HIS A 97 8.94 -7.66 18.02
CA HIS A 97 8.27 -8.65 18.85
C HIS A 97 6.79 -8.81 18.53
N SER A 98 6.18 -7.87 17.79
CA SER A 98 4.77 -7.92 17.43
C SER A 98 4.51 -8.89 16.27
N LYS A 99 3.68 -9.91 16.51
CA LYS A 99 3.20 -10.82 15.44
C LYS A 99 2.37 -10.06 14.40
N VAL A 100 1.59 -9.06 14.83
CA VAL A 100 0.76 -8.23 13.95
C VAL A 100 1.62 -7.42 12.98
N PHE A 101 2.77 -6.92 13.45
CA PHE A 101 3.73 -6.25 12.58
C PHE A 101 4.21 -7.16 11.44
N TRP A 102 4.60 -8.40 11.73
CA TRP A 102 5.07 -9.32 10.69
C TRP A 102 3.99 -9.71 9.69
N VAL A 103 2.75 -9.93 10.16
CA VAL A 103 1.60 -10.15 9.28
C VAL A 103 1.35 -8.94 8.38
N LYS A 104 1.42 -7.71 8.94
CA LYS A 104 1.31 -6.47 8.16
C LYS A 104 2.41 -6.38 7.11
N MET A 105 3.67 -6.69 7.44
CA MET A 105 4.78 -6.69 6.48
C MET A 105 4.56 -7.70 5.35
N ALA A 106 4.07 -8.90 5.66
CA ALA A 106 3.68 -9.89 4.64
C ALA A 106 2.59 -9.34 3.70
N CYS A 107 1.57 -8.66 4.24
CA CYS A 107 0.53 -8.00 3.44
C CYS A 107 1.10 -6.86 2.56
N VAL A 108 2.05 -6.07 3.06
CA VAL A 108 2.71 -5.01 2.27
C VAL A 108 3.51 -5.60 1.11
N VAL A 109 4.25 -6.69 1.34
CA VAL A 109 4.96 -7.41 0.27
C VAL A 109 3.98 -7.99 -0.74
N ALA A 110 2.91 -8.64 -0.28
CA ALA A 110 1.86 -9.17 -1.15
C ALA A 110 1.19 -8.05 -1.98
N LEU A 111 0.93 -6.88 -1.38
CA LEU A 111 0.38 -5.71 -2.08
C LEU A 111 1.34 -5.20 -3.17
N SER A 112 2.65 -5.16 -2.89
CA SER A 112 3.68 -4.75 -3.86
C SER A 112 3.72 -5.72 -5.06
N LEU A 113 3.72 -7.02 -4.79
CA LEU A 113 3.68 -8.06 -5.83
C LEU A 113 2.38 -8.01 -6.64
N ASN A 114 1.25 -7.78 -5.97
CA ASN A 114 -0.03 -7.60 -6.64
C ASN A 114 -0.07 -6.33 -7.51
N GLY A 115 0.58 -5.25 -7.09
CA GLY A 115 0.75 -4.05 -7.91
C GLY A 115 1.50 -4.35 -9.22
N ALA A 116 2.60 -5.11 -9.16
CA ALA A 116 3.32 -5.57 -10.35
C ALA A 116 2.42 -6.46 -11.24
N TRP A 117 1.63 -7.35 -10.63
CA TRP A 117 0.67 -8.18 -11.38
C TRP A 117 -0.42 -7.35 -12.06
N LEU A 118 -0.96 -6.31 -11.40
CA LEU A 118 -1.91 -5.36 -12.00
C LEU A 118 -1.36 -4.72 -13.26
N VAL A 119 -0.10 -4.27 -13.25
CA VAL A 119 0.57 -3.69 -14.42
C VAL A 119 0.67 -4.69 -15.56
N ILE A 120 1.11 -5.92 -15.29
CA ILE A 120 1.25 -6.98 -16.29
C ILE A 120 -0.12 -7.36 -16.88
N ALA A 121 -1.12 -7.54 -16.01
CA ALA A 121 -2.47 -7.89 -16.44
C ALA A 121 -3.13 -6.74 -17.22
N GLY A 122 -2.86 -5.48 -16.85
CA GLY A 122 -3.31 -4.28 -17.57
C GLY A 122 -2.81 -4.27 -19.02
N ARG A 123 -1.50 -4.47 -19.22
CA ARG A 123 -0.90 -4.55 -20.56
C ARG A 123 -1.49 -5.66 -21.42
N ARG A 124 -1.82 -6.82 -20.83
CA ARG A 124 -2.48 -7.92 -21.54
C ARG A 124 -3.95 -7.60 -21.87
N ALA A 125 -4.63 -6.88 -20.98
CA ALA A 125 -6.01 -6.45 -21.21
C ALA A 125 -6.12 -5.37 -22.28
N GLU A 126 -5.12 -4.48 -22.41
CA GLU A 126 -5.03 -3.42 -23.42
C GLU A 126 -5.06 -3.97 -24.84
N VAL A 127 -4.35 -5.06 -25.11
CA VAL A 127 -4.36 -5.73 -26.43
C VAL A 127 -5.65 -6.56 -26.68
N GLY A 128 -6.71 -6.34 -25.92
CA GLY A 128 -8.02 -6.95 -26.12
C GLY A 128 -8.15 -8.40 -25.63
N SER A 129 -7.16 -8.92 -24.89
CA SER A 129 -7.18 -10.29 -24.38
C SER A 129 -8.27 -10.50 -23.32
N VAL A 130 -9.19 -11.43 -23.56
CA VAL A 130 -10.21 -11.85 -22.57
C VAL A 130 -9.55 -12.44 -21.32
N ALA A 131 -8.46 -13.17 -21.48
CA ALA A 131 -7.67 -13.70 -20.38
C ALA A 131 -7.04 -12.55 -19.55
N GLY A 132 -6.47 -11.53 -20.22
CA GLY A 132 -5.91 -10.35 -19.57
C GLY A 132 -6.94 -9.61 -18.72
N TRP A 133 -8.17 -9.43 -19.19
CA TRP A 133 -9.25 -8.82 -18.40
C TRP A 133 -9.67 -9.64 -17.19
N ARG A 134 -9.63 -10.97 -17.30
CA ARG A 134 -9.92 -11.86 -16.19
C ARG A 134 -8.83 -11.80 -15.12
N GLU A 135 -7.57 -11.76 -15.54
CA GLU A 135 -6.41 -11.57 -14.65
C GLU A 135 -6.45 -10.19 -13.96
N LEU A 136 -6.68 -9.13 -14.73
CA LEU A 136 -6.78 -7.77 -14.21
C LEU A 136 -7.89 -7.63 -13.15
N LYS A 137 -9.06 -8.22 -13.41
CA LYS A 137 -10.14 -8.25 -12.41
C LYS A 137 -9.75 -9.00 -11.14
N ARG A 138 -9.04 -10.14 -11.24
CA ARG A 138 -8.59 -10.91 -10.07
C ARG A 138 -7.57 -10.12 -9.27
N ALA A 139 -6.61 -9.49 -9.94
CA ALA A 139 -5.62 -8.64 -9.30
C ALA A 139 -6.27 -7.42 -8.61
N ALA A 140 -7.29 -6.79 -9.23
CA ALA A 140 -8.04 -5.69 -8.61
C ALA A 140 -8.81 -6.14 -7.35
N VAL A 141 -9.40 -7.34 -7.34
CA VAL A 141 -10.06 -7.88 -6.13
C VAL A 141 -9.03 -8.17 -5.03
N ALA A 142 -7.88 -8.75 -5.38
CA ALA A 142 -6.80 -8.99 -4.43
C ALA A 142 -6.23 -7.68 -3.86
N SER A 143 -6.06 -6.66 -4.70
CA SER A 143 -5.63 -5.31 -4.30
C SER A 143 -6.57 -4.72 -3.25
N LEU A 144 -7.88 -4.73 -3.50
CA LEU A 144 -8.88 -4.26 -2.53
C LEU A 144 -8.73 -4.97 -1.17
N ALA A 145 -8.68 -6.31 -1.18
CA ALA A 145 -8.56 -7.09 0.04
C ALA A 145 -7.26 -6.75 0.81
N LEU A 146 -6.14 -6.63 0.09
CA LEU A 146 -4.84 -6.31 0.67
C LEU A 146 -4.77 -4.90 1.23
N TRP A 147 -5.35 -3.89 0.57
CA TRP A 147 -5.42 -2.52 1.10
C TRP A 147 -6.21 -2.48 2.41
N PHE A 148 -7.39 -3.11 2.47
CA PHE A 148 -8.17 -3.17 3.70
C PHE A 148 -7.46 -3.96 4.80
N ALA A 149 -6.87 -5.12 4.49
CA ALA A 149 -6.14 -5.92 5.46
C ALA A 149 -4.93 -5.16 6.03
N THR A 150 -4.14 -4.50 5.18
CA THR A 150 -2.96 -3.72 5.58
C THR A 150 -3.36 -2.53 6.46
N THR A 151 -4.46 -1.86 6.14
CA THR A 151 -5.01 -0.75 6.93
C THR A 151 -5.51 -1.25 8.29
N LEU A 152 -6.28 -2.34 8.31
CA LEU A 152 -6.79 -2.93 9.55
C LEU A 152 -5.65 -3.34 10.49
N LEU A 153 -4.62 -4.02 9.95
CA LEU A 153 -3.44 -4.40 10.71
C LEU A 153 -2.66 -3.17 11.23
N GLY A 154 -2.64 -2.08 10.45
CA GLY A 154 -2.05 -0.82 10.88
C GLY A 154 -2.76 -0.19 12.05
N VAL A 155 -4.10 -0.24 12.07
CA VAL A 155 -4.94 0.26 13.18
C VAL A 155 -4.85 -0.67 14.40
N ALA A 156 -4.75 -1.98 14.19
CA ALA A 156 -4.63 -2.94 15.27
C ALA A 156 -3.26 -2.89 15.98
N LEU A 157 -2.20 -2.52 15.27
CA LEU A 157 -0.83 -2.60 15.75
C LEU A 157 -0.53 -1.87 17.07
N PRO A 158 -1.09 -0.66 17.35
CA PRO A 158 -0.90 0.02 18.61
C PRO A 158 -1.69 -0.60 19.80
N ASN A 159 -2.62 -1.51 19.51
CA ASN A 159 -3.56 -2.06 20.49
C ASN A 159 -3.23 -3.51 20.92
N VAL A 160 -2.10 -4.06 20.46
CA VAL A 160 -1.71 -5.46 20.69
C VAL A 160 -0.26 -5.60 21.08
#